data_743d002edb6565a34b04db8a41836f28
#
_entry.id   743d002edb6565a34b04db8a41836f28
#
_cell.length_a   1.000
_cell.length_b   1.000
_cell.length_c   1.000
_cell.angle_alpha   90.00
_cell.angle_beta   90.00
_cell.angle_gamma   90.00
#
_symmetry.space_group_name_H-M   'P 1'
#
loop_
_entity.id
_entity.type
_entity.pdbx_description
1 polymer ?
#
loop_
_entity_poly.entity_id
_entity_poly.type
_entity_poly.pdbx_seq_one_letter_code
_entity_poly.pdbx_strand_id
1 'polypeptide(L)'
;MTDHSSPAPASTPAKAQRVLVLQGGGALGSYQAGAYQALCHFDFEPEWIAGISIGAINAAIIAGNAREKRVGRLKEFWEMVSAPVPWNPITKSDRGRSLFNETSAALIATFGVPGFFTPRFPPAPLWPQGSPQSESYYDTAPLQKTLERLVDFDRINDLKTRLSVGVVSVTTGNFKYFDNVEFKKLGKKIGPEHIMASAALPPGFPSIVIEGEHFWDGGIASNTPLDYVLDEGGRNDLLIFQVDLFSARGPLPVSLLDAAEREKDIRFSSRTRMNTDKNRQIHNARKAVRDLIGKLPDDLKNDPSVEFLREAAKENTVTVVHLIYRSKNYESSSKDYDFSHVGMVEHWGAGARDVHLSMRHKEWLERPQSGETMVTYDLVGDSTETLGGKQERK
;
A
#
# COMPACT_ATOMS: atom_id res chain seq x y z
N MET A 1 -21.68 -24.80 52.87
CA MET A 1 -20.45 -24.91 52.09
C MET A 1 -20.80 -24.45 50.68
N THR A 2 -20.55 -23.18 50.42
CA THR A 2 -20.74 -22.54 49.09
C THR A 2 -19.42 -22.53 48.37
N ASP A 3 -19.35 -23.33 47.33
CA ASP A 3 -18.17 -23.47 46.47
C ASP A 3 -18.03 -22.17 45.59
N HIS A 4 -17.06 -21.38 45.92
CA HIS A 4 -16.66 -20.22 45.11
C HIS A 4 -15.58 -20.68 44.11
N SER A 5 -15.99 -21.25 42.98
CA SER A 5 -15.11 -21.41 41.85
C SER A 5 -14.77 -20.04 41.27
N SER A 6 -13.54 -19.58 41.50
CA SER A 6 -12.98 -18.39 40.86
C SER A 6 -13.02 -18.54 39.34
N PRO A 7 -13.44 -17.51 38.57
CA PRO A 7 -13.35 -17.56 37.12
C PRO A 7 -11.90 -17.69 36.70
N ALA A 8 -11.64 -18.55 35.73
CA ALA A 8 -10.34 -18.73 35.12
C ALA A 8 -9.80 -17.38 34.59
N PRO A 9 -8.49 -17.10 34.73
CA PRO A 9 -7.93 -15.85 34.23
C PRO A 9 -8.17 -15.73 32.73
N ALA A 10 -8.76 -14.61 32.32
CA ALA A 10 -8.94 -14.27 30.92
C ALA A 10 -7.57 -14.35 30.23
N SER A 11 -7.45 -15.18 29.20
CA SER A 11 -6.26 -15.30 28.38
C SER A 11 -5.89 -13.90 27.86
N THR A 12 -4.63 -13.49 28.08
CA THR A 12 -4.09 -12.26 27.51
C THR A 12 -4.39 -12.24 26.02
N PRO A 13 -5.03 -11.21 25.47
CA PRO A 13 -5.39 -11.19 24.06
C PRO A 13 -4.11 -11.35 23.23
N ALA A 14 -4.13 -12.27 22.28
CA ALA A 14 -3.01 -12.45 21.35
C ALA A 14 -2.71 -11.09 20.69
N LYS A 15 -1.43 -10.70 20.68
CA LYS A 15 -1.01 -9.41 20.10
C LYS A 15 -1.35 -9.41 18.61
N ALA A 16 -2.15 -8.43 18.14
CA ALA A 16 -2.51 -8.31 16.75
C ALA A 16 -1.26 -8.22 15.85
N GLN A 17 -1.27 -8.95 14.74
CA GLN A 17 -0.21 -8.88 13.72
C GLN A 17 -0.21 -7.48 13.08
N ARG A 18 0.92 -6.82 13.07
CA ARG A 18 1.08 -5.48 12.53
C ARG A 18 1.41 -5.53 11.04
N VAL A 19 0.54 -4.93 10.24
CA VAL A 19 0.63 -4.94 8.78
C VAL A 19 0.73 -3.52 8.23
N LEU A 20 1.60 -3.32 7.24
CA LEU A 20 1.71 -2.08 6.48
C LEU A 20 1.29 -2.34 5.03
N VAL A 21 0.25 -1.65 4.58
CA VAL A 21 -0.29 -1.74 3.22
C VAL A 21 0.06 -0.48 2.46
N LEU A 22 0.81 -0.61 1.34
CA LEU A 22 1.36 0.50 0.57
C LEU A 22 0.82 0.49 -0.86
N GLN A 23 0.02 1.51 -1.18
CA GLN A 23 -0.59 1.69 -2.50
C GLN A 23 0.44 2.10 -3.56
N GLY A 24 0.17 1.83 -4.86
CA GLY A 24 0.90 2.39 -5.99
C GLY A 24 0.63 3.89 -6.18
N GLY A 25 1.59 4.64 -6.75
CA GLY A 25 1.38 6.07 -7.00
C GLY A 25 2.64 6.89 -7.34
N GLY A 26 3.67 6.28 -7.90
CA GLY A 26 4.85 6.98 -8.43
C GLY A 26 5.51 7.93 -7.43
N ALA A 27 5.70 9.19 -7.81
CA ALA A 27 6.35 10.21 -6.98
C ALA A 27 5.67 10.48 -5.63
N LEU A 28 4.37 10.21 -5.53
CA LEU A 28 3.63 10.33 -4.26
C LEU A 28 4.09 9.33 -3.19
N GLY A 29 4.83 8.30 -3.56
CA GLY A 29 5.34 7.28 -2.63
C GLY A 29 6.27 7.83 -1.54
N SER A 30 6.81 9.05 -1.68
CA SER A 30 7.55 9.74 -0.61
C SER A 30 6.67 10.06 0.61
N TYR A 31 5.36 10.21 0.42
CA TYR A 31 4.38 10.28 1.51
C TYR A 31 4.41 9.01 2.37
N GLN A 32 4.49 7.82 1.74
CA GLN A 32 4.58 6.55 2.45
C GLN A 32 5.87 6.44 3.27
N ALA A 33 6.97 6.94 2.71
CA ALA A 33 8.27 6.96 3.42
C ALA A 33 8.22 7.87 4.65
N GLY A 34 7.58 9.05 4.54
CA GLY A 34 7.34 9.95 5.67
C GLY A 34 6.42 9.36 6.73
N ALA A 35 5.34 8.71 6.29
CA ALA A 35 4.44 7.98 7.18
C ALA A 35 5.18 6.87 7.94
N TYR A 36 5.99 6.05 7.23
CA TYR A 36 6.78 5.01 7.87
C TYR A 36 7.79 5.57 8.87
N GLN A 37 8.49 6.67 8.53
CA GLN A 37 9.40 7.34 9.48
C GLN A 37 8.68 7.73 10.77
N ALA A 38 7.49 8.31 10.68
CA ALA A 38 6.72 8.69 11.87
C ALA A 38 6.22 7.45 12.65
N LEU A 39 5.76 6.40 11.96
CA LEU A 39 5.37 5.14 12.58
C LEU A 39 6.51 4.52 13.42
N CYS A 40 7.77 4.62 12.94
CA CYS A 40 8.93 4.17 13.69
C CYS A 40 9.11 4.90 15.04
N HIS A 41 8.75 6.20 15.12
CA HIS A 41 8.81 6.96 16.37
C HIS A 41 7.79 6.48 17.41
N PHE A 42 6.70 5.83 16.95
CA PHE A 42 5.68 5.22 17.80
C PHE A 42 5.87 3.70 18.00
N ASP A 43 7.07 3.20 17.76
CA ASP A 43 7.43 1.78 17.90
C ASP A 43 6.54 0.82 17.06
N PHE A 44 5.98 1.32 15.98
CA PHE A 44 5.29 0.45 15.03
C PHE A 44 6.32 -0.29 14.17
N GLU A 45 6.44 -1.57 14.42
CA GLU A 45 7.30 -2.48 13.65
C GLU A 45 6.39 -3.41 12.84
N PRO A 46 6.29 -3.27 11.50
CA PRO A 46 5.46 -4.16 10.71
C PRO A 46 6.08 -5.55 10.61
N GLU A 47 5.25 -6.55 10.89
CA GLU A 47 5.59 -7.97 10.73
C GLU A 47 5.31 -8.43 9.30
N TRP A 48 4.41 -7.72 8.60
CA TRP A 48 4.04 -7.96 7.23
C TRP A 48 3.89 -6.62 6.47
N ILE A 49 4.45 -6.55 5.27
CA ILE A 49 4.34 -5.39 4.39
C ILE A 49 3.84 -5.86 3.04
N ALA A 50 2.75 -5.29 2.56
CA ALA A 50 2.21 -5.55 1.24
C ALA A 50 2.25 -4.26 0.41
N GLY A 51 2.76 -4.34 -0.82
CA GLY A 51 2.95 -3.16 -1.67
C GLY A 51 2.69 -3.41 -3.15
N ILE A 52 2.33 -2.34 -3.87
CA ILE A 52 2.15 -2.33 -5.32
C ILE A 52 2.90 -1.14 -5.90
N SER A 53 3.56 -1.34 -7.05
CA SER A 53 4.29 -0.26 -7.74
C SER A 53 5.35 0.40 -6.86
N ILE A 54 5.32 1.72 -6.70
CA ILE A 54 6.20 2.43 -5.77
C ILE A 54 6.05 1.95 -4.33
N GLY A 55 4.84 1.49 -3.96
CA GLY A 55 4.59 0.85 -2.66
C GLY A 55 5.37 -0.44 -2.49
N ALA A 56 5.57 -1.23 -3.56
CA ALA A 56 6.41 -2.43 -3.53
C ALA A 56 7.90 -2.09 -3.37
N ILE A 57 8.38 -1.00 -3.98
CA ILE A 57 9.75 -0.50 -3.81
C ILE A 57 9.98 -0.08 -2.35
N ASN A 58 9.09 0.76 -1.79
CA ASN A 58 9.16 1.16 -0.39
C ASN A 58 9.09 -0.07 0.55
N ALA A 59 8.17 -1.01 0.27
CA ALA A 59 8.02 -2.26 1.02
C ALA A 59 9.31 -3.09 1.04
N ALA A 60 9.95 -3.26 -0.13
CA ALA A 60 11.20 -4.01 -0.26
C ALA A 60 12.35 -3.33 0.51
N ILE A 61 12.47 -1.99 0.43
CA ILE A 61 13.49 -1.24 1.19
C ILE A 61 13.25 -1.41 2.70
N ILE A 62 12.00 -1.38 3.17
CA ILE A 62 11.68 -1.58 4.59
C ILE A 62 11.96 -3.02 5.02
N ALA A 63 11.46 -4.02 4.28
CA ALA A 63 11.60 -5.43 4.64
C ALA A 63 13.04 -5.94 4.54
N GLY A 64 13.79 -5.47 3.54
CA GLY A 64 15.17 -5.87 3.27
C GLY A 64 16.22 -5.17 4.14
N ASN A 65 15.83 -4.36 5.13
CA ASN A 65 16.79 -3.68 5.99
C ASN A 65 16.49 -3.89 7.48
N ALA A 66 17.55 -3.85 8.29
CA ALA A 66 17.40 -3.80 9.74
C ALA A 66 16.71 -2.49 10.16
N ARG A 67 15.92 -2.53 11.23
CA ARG A 67 15.06 -1.42 11.68
C ARG A 67 15.77 -0.07 11.68
N GLU A 68 17.01 -0.04 12.18
CA GLU A 68 17.80 1.18 12.34
C GLU A 68 18.23 1.79 11.01
N LYS A 69 18.25 1.02 9.93
CA LYS A 69 18.69 1.43 8.60
C LYS A 69 17.53 1.80 7.68
N ARG A 70 16.29 1.37 7.95
CA ARG A 70 15.14 1.46 7.06
C ARG A 70 14.85 2.89 6.60
N VAL A 71 14.71 3.82 7.56
CA VAL A 71 14.43 5.24 7.25
C VAL A 71 15.58 5.87 6.48
N GLY A 72 16.83 5.56 6.84
CA GLY A 72 18.00 6.05 6.10
C GLY A 72 18.04 5.54 4.66
N ARG A 73 17.69 4.28 4.41
CA ARG A 73 17.63 3.69 3.06
C ARG A 73 16.48 4.25 2.22
N LEU A 74 15.30 4.48 2.84
CA LEU A 74 14.20 5.18 2.19
C LEU A 74 14.62 6.60 1.79
N LYS A 75 15.28 7.32 2.69
CA LYS A 75 15.78 8.68 2.41
C LYS A 75 16.79 8.67 1.27
N GLU A 76 17.75 7.76 1.27
CA GLU A 76 18.74 7.58 0.21
C GLU A 76 18.05 7.34 -1.16
N PHE A 77 17.04 6.47 -1.20
CA PHE A 77 16.27 6.22 -2.42
C PHE A 77 15.57 7.49 -2.89
N TRP A 78 14.80 8.14 -2.03
CA TRP A 78 13.97 9.28 -2.39
C TRP A 78 14.80 10.53 -2.75
N GLU A 79 15.92 10.76 -2.09
CA GLU A 79 16.88 11.84 -2.45
C GLU A 79 17.50 11.58 -3.84
N MET A 80 17.86 10.34 -4.14
CA MET A 80 18.43 9.98 -5.44
C MET A 80 17.42 10.16 -6.58
N VAL A 81 16.20 9.68 -6.43
CA VAL A 81 15.18 9.75 -7.50
C VAL A 81 14.59 11.15 -7.65
N SER A 82 14.74 12.05 -6.67
CA SER A 82 14.24 13.43 -6.72
C SER A 82 15.31 14.48 -7.03
N ALA A 83 16.55 14.07 -7.31
CA ALA A 83 17.69 14.95 -7.56
C ALA A 83 17.65 15.80 -8.84
N PRO A 84 16.89 15.46 -9.93
CA PRO A 84 17.10 16.12 -11.23
C PRO A 84 16.65 17.57 -11.33
N VAL A 85 15.78 18.05 -10.44
CA VAL A 85 15.24 19.41 -10.49
C VAL A 85 15.86 20.24 -9.37
N PRO A 86 16.99 20.96 -9.63
CA PRO A 86 17.80 21.59 -8.58
C PRO A 86 17.29 22.95 -8.11
N TRP A 87 16.22 23.49 -8.71
CA TRP A 87 15.68 24.80 -8.35
C TRP A 87 14.33 24.71 -7.68
N ASN A 88 14.06 25.65 -6.79
CA ASN A 88 12.78 25.82 -6.14
C ASN A 88 11.84 26.68 -7.02
N PRO A 89 10.51 26.53 -6.88
CA PRO A 89 9.56 27.39 -7.57
C PRO A 89 9.80 28.86 -7.20
N ILE A 90 9.80 29.73 -8.21
CA ILE A 90 10.07 31.15 -8.05
C ILE A 90 8.97 31.87 -7.27
N THR A 91 7.75 31.33 -7.30
CA THR A 91 6.59 31.90 -6.60
C THR A 91 5.91 30.89 -5.69
N LYS A 92 5.35 31.37 -4.58
CA LYS A 92 4.55 30.55 -3.65
C LYS A 92 3.07 30.51 -4.04
N SER A 93 2.66 31.10 -5.17
CA SER A 93 1.27 31.07 -5.63
C SER A 93 0.92 29.70 -6.19
N ASP A 94 -0.34 29.28 -6.06
CA ASP A 94 -0.81 27.98 -6.57
C ASP A 94 -0.56 27.83 -8.06
N ARG A 95 -0.78 28.88 -8.86
CA ARG A 95 -0.47 28.87 -10.31
C ARG A 95 1.02 28.68 -10.61
N GLY A 96 1.89 29.36 -9.87
CA GLY A 96 3.34 29.22 -10.06
C GLY A 96 3.83 27.84 -9.64
N ARG A 97 3.23 27.24 -8.61
CA ARG A 97 3.51 25.88 -8.19
C ARG A 97 3.03 24.86 -9.21
N SER A 98 1.81 25.02 -9.75
CA SER A 98 1.29 24.14 -10.80
C SER A 98 2.18 24.14 -12.05
N LEU A 99 2.58 25.33 -12.55
CA LEU A 99 3.49 25.43 -13.68
C LEU A 99 4.86 24.78 -13.40
N PHE A 100 5.40 24.96 -12.19
CA PHE A 100 6.64 24.32 -11.78
C PHE A 100 6.50 22.78 -11.80
N ASN A 101 5.44 22.22 -11.23
CA ASN A 101 5.21 20.78 -11.17
C ASN A 101 5.04 20.17 -12.57
N GLU A 102 4.30 20.84 -13.46
CA GLU A 102 4.14 20.41 -14.86
C GLU A 102 5.48 20.45 -15.62
N THR A 103 6.27 21.50 -15.43
CA THR A 103 7.60 21.62 -16.04
C THR A 103 8.55 20.55 -15.51
N SER A 104 8.54 20.30 -14.21
CA SER A 104 9.29 19.21 -13.57
C SER A 104 8.92 17.85 -14.17
N ALA A 105 7.62 17.55 -14.26
CA ALA A 105 7.14 16.30 -14.83
C ALA A 105 7.57 16.15 -16.31
N ALA A 106 7.55 17.22 -17.10
CA ALA A 106 8.01 17.22 -18.49
C ALA A 106 9.53 16.98 -18.60
N LEU A 107 10.33 17.57 -17.72
CA LEU A 107 11.78 17.32 -17.66
C LEU A 107 12.07 15.86 -17.29
N ILE A 108 11.37 15.33 -16.30
CA ILE A 108 11.48 13.93 -15.86
C ILE A 108 11.10 12.98 -17.00
N ALA A 109 10.02 13.25 -17.72
CA ALA A 109 9.63 12.47 -18.88
C ALA A 109 10.69 12.50 -19.99
N THR A 110 11.40 13.61 -20.15
CA THR A 110 12.42 13.82 -21.19
C THR A 110 13.77 13.22 -20.82
N PHE A 111 14.20 13.34 -19.57
CA PHE A 111 15.55 12.94 -19.14
C PHE A 111 15.59 11.70 -18.25
N GLY A 112 14.43 11.20 -17.80
CA GLY A 112 14.33 10.09 -16.87
C GLY A 112 14.56 10.46 -15.41
N VAL A 113 14.68 9.45 -14.56
CA VAL A 113 14.88 9.56 -13.11
C VAL A 113 16.14 8.79 -12.72
N PRO A 114 17.14 9.43 -12.13
CA PRO A 114 18.37 8.78 -11.68
C PRO A 114 18.08 7.58 -10.78
N GLY A 115 18.72 6.45 -11.08
CA GLY A 115 18.54 5.23 -10.29
C GLY A 115 17.17 4.58 -10.40
N PHE A 116 16.29 5.07 -11.28
CA PHE A 116 14.98 4.48 -11.50
C PHE A 116 14.78 4.10 -12.98
N PHE A 117 14.73 5.09 -13.89
CA PHE A 117 14.57 4.82 -15.32
C PHE A 117 15.26 5.87 -16.20
N THR A 118 15.59 5.46 -17.43
CA THR A 118 16.15 6.34 -18.46
C THR A 118 15.35 6.24 -19.75
N PRO A 119 15.21 7.34 -20.54
CA PRO A 119 14.59 7.28 -21.85
C PRO A 119 15.35 6.33 -22.77
N ARG A 120 14.61 5.59 -23.62
CA ARG A 120 15.25 4.76 -24.65
C ARG A 120 15.80 5.61 -25.77
N PHE A 121 16.98 5.24 -26.21
CA PHE A 121 17.60 5.83 -27.39
C PHE A 121 18.12 4.71 -28.32
N PRO A 122 17.68 4.64 -29.59
CA PRO A 122 16.59 5.41 -30.21
C PRO A 122 15.24 5.25 -29.49
N PRO A 123 14.27 6.19 -29.68
CA PRO A 123 12.91 6.06 -29.15
C PRO A 123 12.21 4.76 -29.56
N ALA A 124 11.34 4.21 -28.70
CA ALA A 124 10.69 2.91 -28.88
C ALA A 124 10.10 2.64 -30.29
N PRO A 125 9.42 3.60 -30.96
CA PRO A 125 8.85 3.39 -32.30
C PRO A 125 9.88 3.13 -33.40
N LEU A 126 11.16 3.44 -33.16
CA LEU A 126 12.25 3.22 -34.14
C LEU A 126 12.91 1.84 -34.03
N TRP A 127 12.52 1.05 -33.04
CA TRP A 127 13.00 -0.32 -32.88
C TRP A 127 12.12 -1.30 -33.65
N PRO A 128 12.68 -2.43 -34.13
CA PRO A 128 11.89 -3.48 -34.80
C PRO A 128 10.77 -3.99 -33.89
N GLN A 129 9.59 -4.21 -34.48
CA GLN A 129 8.45 -4.80 -33.76
C GLN A 129 8.84 -6.15 -33.16
N GLY A 130 8.44 -6.40 -31.91
CA GLY A 130 8.76 -7.62 -31.17
C GLY A 130 10.12 -7.59 -30.48
N SER A 131 10.91 -6.52 -30.66
CA SER A 131 12.12 -6.35 -29.83
C SER A 131 11.76 -5.85 -28.43
N PRO A 132 12.47 -6.23 -27.36
CA PRO A 132 12.21 -5.76 -26.01
C PRO A 132 12.20 -4.21 -25.87
N GLN A 133 12.97 -3.53 -26.75
CA GLN A 133 13.09 -2.08 -26.77
C GLN A 133 11.89 -1.38 -27.39
N SER A 134 11.10 -2.07 -28.24
CA SER A 134 9.89 -1.50 -28.86
C SER A 134 8.68 -1.50 -27.92
N GLU A 135 8.76 -2.15 -26.76
CA GLU A 135 7.66 -2.36 -25.82
C GLU A 135 7.39 -1.15 -24.90
N SER A 136 8.41 -0.30 -24.65
CA SER A 136 8.28 0.76 -23.64
C SER A 136 9.10 2.01 -23.96
N TYR A 137 8.66 3.15 -23.42
CA TYR A 137 9.35 4.43 -23.58
C TYR A 137 10.69 4.50 -22.81
N TYR A 138 10.76 3.81 -21.67
CA TYR A 138 11.90 3.88 -20.75
C TYR A 138 12.55 2.51 -20.52
N ASP A 139 13.82 2.55 -20.15
CA ASP A 139 14.59 1.42 -19.63
C ASP A 139 14.67 1.51 -18.11
N THR A 140 14.34 0.41 -17.42
CA THR A 140 14.32 0.33 -15.95
C THR A 140 15.54 -0.42 -15.37
N ALA A 141 16.56 -0.71 -16.17
CA ALA A 141 17.81 -1.31 -15.68
C ALA A 141 18.49 -0.50 -14.53
N PRO A 142 18.39 0.84 -14.48
CA PRO A 142 18.88 1.58 -13.31
C PRO A 142 18.18 1.20 -12.00
N LEU A 143 16.88 0.86 -12.02
CA LEU A 143 16.13 0.45 -10.82
C LEU A 143 16.67 -0.87 -10.25
N GLN A 144 17.03 -1.82 -11.12
CA GLN A 144 17.61 -3.09 -10.66
C GLN A 144 18.85 -2.84 -9.79
N LYS A 145 19.79 -2.03 -10.28
CA LYS A 145 21.03 -1.71 -9.56
C LYS A 145 20.74 -0.97 -8.24
N THR A 146 19.72 -0.13 -8.23
CA THR A 146 19.29 0.60 -7.02
C THR A 146 18.72 -0.37 -5.98
N LEU A 147 17.87 -1.30 -6.39
CA LEU A 147 17.31 -2.31 -5.50
C LEU A 147 18.40 -3.24 -4.94
N GLU A 148 19.33 -3.71 -5.79
CA GLU A 148 20.45 -4.55 -5.36
C GLU A 148 21.35 -3.83 -4.32
N ARG A 149 21.48 -2.51 -4.41
CA ARG A 149 22.28 -1.69 -3.49
C ARG A 149 21.56 -1.37 -2.19
N LEU A 150 20.24 -1.13 -2.24
CA LEU A 150 19.45 -0.63 -1.10
C LEU A 150 18.72 -1.73 -0.32
N VAL A 151 18.57 -2.93 -0.90
CA VAL A 151 17.75 -4.01 -0.35
C VAL A 151 18.58 -5.25 -0.15
N ASP A 152 18.60 -5.79 1.06
CA ASP A 152 19.14 -7.11 1.36
C ASP A 152 18.04 -8.16 1.11
N PHE A 153 18.11 -8.80 -0.07
CA PHE A 153 17.15 -9.82 -0.47
C PHE A 153 17.29 -11.13 0.32
N ASP A 154 18.47 -11.44 0.85
CA ASP A 154 18.62 -12.61 1.73
C ASP A 154 17.82 -12.40 3.02
N ARG A 155 17.82 -11.17 3.59
CA ARG A 155 17.00 -10.83 4.74
C ARG A 155 15.50 -10.99 4.47
N ILE A 156 15.02 -10.64 3.26
CA ILE A 156 13.63 -10.84 2.84
C ILE A 156 13.32 -12.34 2.80
N ASN A 157 14.22 -13.14 2.20
CA ASN A 157 14.05 -14.59 2.04
C ASN A 157 14.24 -15.37 3.36
N ASP A 158 14.91 -14.79 4.34
CA ASP A 158 14.98 -15.29 5.72
C ASP A 158 13.69 -15.08 6.53
N LEU A 159 12.67 -14.44 5.94
CA LEU A 159 11.37 -14.16 6.56
C LEU A 159 11.45 -13.29 7.82
N LYS A 160 12.41 -12.35 7.90
CA LYS A 160 12.47 -11.39 9.02
C LYS A 160 11.27 -10.46 9.04
N THR A 161 10.70 -10.21 7.87
CA THR A 161 9.44 -9.49 7.66
C THR A 161 8.74 -10.17 6.49
N ARG A 162 7.43 -10.46 6.59
CA ARG A 162 6.66 -10.95 5.44
C ARG A 162 6.55 -9.83 4.41
N LEU A 163 6.86 -10.13 3.15
CA LEU A 163 6.76 -9.21 2.02
C LEU A 163 5.87 -9.80 0.96
N SER A 164 4.83 -9.04 0.55
CA SER A 164 3.94 -9.41 -0.55
C SER A 164 3.91 -8.30 -1.60
N VAL A 165 4.13 -8.66 -2.85
CA VAL A 165 4.24 -7.72 -3.97
C VAL A 165 3.23 -8.08 -5.05
N GLY A 166 2.33 -7.14 -5.39
CA GLY A 166 1.26 -7.37 -6.38
C GLY A 166 1.69 -7.07 -7.80
N VAL A 167 1.35 -7.95 -8.74
CA VAL A 167 1.66 -7.87 -10.18
C VAL A 167 0.48 -8.34 -11.02
N VAL A 168 0.48 -8.02 -12.32
CA VAL A 168 -0.49 -8.53 -13.31
C VAL A 168 0.25 -9.33 -14.37
N SER A 169 -0.24 -10.53 -14.67
CA SER A 169 0.21 -11.32 -15.81
C SER A 169 -0.22 -10.67 -17.13
N VAL A 170 0.74 -10.38 -18.01
CA VAL A 170 0.47 -9.69 -19.28
C VAL A 170 -0.45 -10.51 -20.20
N THR A 171 -0.24 -11.83 -20.21
CA THR A 171 -0.94 -12.72 -21.14
C THR A 171 -2.32 -13.12 -20.69
N THR A 172 -2.54 -13.22 -19.36
CA THR A 172 -3.81 -13.71 -18.79
C THR A 172 -4.66 -12.58 -18.18
N GLY A 173 -4.06 -11.42 -17.88
CA GLY A 173 -4.69 -10.35 -17.11
C GLY A 173 -4.93 -10.69 -15.63
N ASN A 174 -4.52 -11.87 -15.19
CA ASN A 174 -4.73 -12.29 -13.81
C ASN A 174 -3.78 -11.56 -12.86
N PHE A 175 -4.34 -11.14 -11.73
CA PHE A 175 -3.58 -10.56 -10.64
C PHE A 175 -2.87 -11.66 -9.84
N LYS A 176 -1.61 -11.45 -9.49
CA LYS A 176 -0.80 -12.38 -8.68
C LYS A 176 -0.03 -11.63 -7.60
N TYR A 177 0.30 -12.34 -6.51
CA TYR A 177 1.22 -11.86 -5.48
C TYR A 177 2.48 -12.71 -5.44
N PHE A 178 3.62 -12.05 -5.40
CA PHE A 178 4.89 -12.65 -4.98
C PHE A 178 5.04 -12.44 -3.48
N ASP A 179 4.92 -13.50 -2.73
CA ASP A 179 4.95 -13.49 -1.25
C ASP A 179 6.14 -14.35 -0.78
N ASN A 180 6.99 -13.80 0.08
CA ASN A 180 8.21 -14.50 0.49
C ASN A 180 7.94 -15.74 1.36
N VAL A 181 6.80 -15.78 2.08
CA VAL A 181 6.40 -16.97 2.85
C VAL A 181 5.97 -18.08 1.90
N GLU A 182 5.15 -17.77 0.90
CA GLU A 182 4.71 -18.74 -0.11
C GLU A 182 5.88 -19.20 -0.99
N PHE A 183 6.75 -18.29 -1.38
CA PHE A 183 7.95 -18.61 -2.17
C PHE A 183 8.88 -19.58 -1.42
N LYS A 184 9.08 -19.36 -0.13
CA LYS A 184 9.89 -20.27 0.69
C LYS A 184 9.32 -21.69 0.74
N LYS A 185 7.98 -21.84 0.82
CA LYS A 185 7.32 -23.16 0.76
C LYS A 185 7.58 -23.88 -0.56
N LEU A 186 7.73 -23.09 -1.65
CA LEU A 186 8.01 -23.60 -3.00
C LEU A 186 9.52 -23.73 -3.30
N GLY A 187 10.40 -23.44 -2.34
CA GLY A 187 11.85 -23.42 -2.55
C GLY A 187 12.34 -22.27 -3.44
N LYS A 188 11.52 -21.22 -3.63
CA LYS A 188 11.80 -20.04 -4.44
C LYS A 188 12.28 -18.88 -3.58
N LYS A 189 12.85 -17.86 -4.23
CA LYS A 189 13.32 -16.62 -3.58
C LYS A 189 12.75 -15.38 -4.26
N ILE A 190 12.45 -14.35 -3.48
CA ILE A 190 12.16 -13.01 -3.99
C ILE A 190 13.50 -12.34 -4.36
N GLY A 191 13.55 -11.77 -5.57
CA GLY A 191 14.68 -10.99 -6.08
C GLY A 191 14.23 -9.60 -6.57
N PRO A 192 15.16 -8.75 -7.03
CA PRO A 192 14.85 -7.41 -7.54
C PRO A 192 13.85 -7.43 -8.70
N GLU A 193 13.88 -8.47 -9.55
CA GLU A 193 12.94 -8.63 -10.67
C GLU A 193 11.46 -8.68 -10.24
N HIS A 194 11.15 -9.22 -9.07
CA HIS A 194 9.80 -9.28 -8.54
C HIS A 194 9.28 -7.88 -8.15
N ILE A 195 10.17 -7.06 -7.60
CA ILE A 195 9.85 -5.66 -7.24
C ILE A 195 9.70 -4.81 -8.51
N MET A 196 10.62 -5.01 -9.48
CA MET A 196 10.56 -4.33 -10.78
C MET A 196 9.28 -4.67 -11.55
N ALA A 197 8.83 -5.93 -11.52
CA ALA A 197 7.58 -6.37 -12.14
C ALA A 197 6.37 -5.61 -11.60
N SER A 198 6.32 -5.40 -10.27
CA SER A 198 5.26 -4.61 -9.63
C SER A 198 5.31 -3.12 -10.00
N ALA A 199 6.46 -2.59 -10.39
CA ALA A 199 6.63 -1.20 -10.79
C ALA A 199 6.65 -1.02 -12.32
N ALA A 200 6.40 -2.06 -13.11
CA ALA A 200 6.45 -2.06 -14.57
C ALA A 200 5.15 -1.54 -15.19
N LEU A 201 4.84 -0.25 -15.05
CA LEU A 201 3.61 0.35 -15.58
C LEU A 201 3.71 0.62 -17.09
N PRO A 202 2.91 -0.07 -17.94
CA PRO A 202 2.91 0.17 -19.38
C PRO A 202 2.19 1.48 -19.74
N PRO A 203 2.48 2.10 -20.89
CA PRO A 203 3.58 1.80 -21.81
C PRO A 203 4.90 2.46 -21.42
N GLY A 204 4.99 3.04 -20.22
CA GLY A 204 6.19 3.68 -19.71
C GLY A 204 7.34 2.68 -19.57
N PHE A 205 7.10 1.58 -18.90
CA PHE A 205 8.09 0.58 -18.55
C PHE A 205 7.84 -0.77 -19.24
N PRO A 206 8.90 -1.55 -19.55
CA PRO A 206 8.77 -2.86 -20.18
C PRO A 206 8.19 -3.87 -19.19
N SER A 207 7.59 -4.93 -19.74
CA SER A 207 7.24 -6.11 -18.93
C SER A 207 8.49 -6.77 -18.35
N ILE A 208 8.38 -7.34 -17.18
CA ILE A 208 9.44 -8.11 -16.55
C ILE A 208 9.12 -9.60 -16.67
N VAL A 209 10.11 -10.36 -17.19
CA VAL A 209 9.96 -11.82 -17.36
C VAL A 209 10.45 -12.53 -16.11
N ILE A 210 9.56 -13.33 -15.49
CA ILE A 210 9.86 -14.17 -14.34
C ILE A 210 9.38 -15.58 -14.66
N GLU A 211 10.30 -16.55 -14.65
CA GLU A 211 10.02 -17.95 -14.98
C GLU A 211 9.29 -18.14 -16.34
N GLY A 212 9.60 -17.30 -17.33
CA GLY A 212 9.01 -17.36 -18.67
C GLY A 212 7.64 -16.68 -18.81
N GLU A 213 7.08 -16.10 -17.76
CA GLU A 213 5.84 -15.33 -17.77
C GLU A 213 6.16 -13.83 -17.69
N HIS A 214 5.43 -13.02 -18.49
CA HIS A 214 5.56 -11.56 -18.53
C HIS A 214 4.63 -10.90 -17.50
N PHE A 215 5.16 -9.97 -16.72
CA PHE A 215 4.41 -9.24 -15.70
C PHE A 215 4.50 -7.74 -15.87
N TRP A 216 3.40 -7.06 -15.58
CA TRP A 216 3.26 -5.63 -15.45
C TRP A 216 2.85 -5.23 -14.03
N ASP A 217 2.85 -3.91 -13.81
CA ASP A 217 2.45 -3.26 -12.56
C ASP A 217 1.05 -3.72 -12.10
N GLY A 218 0.97 -4.15 -10.86
CA GLY A 218 -0.28 -4.58 -10.24
C GLY A 218 -1.33 -3.47 -10.20
N GLY A 219 -0.92 -2.20 -10.18
CA GLY A 219 -1.80 -1.04 -10.15
C GLY A 219 -2.77 -0.94 -11.32
N ILE A 220 -2.52 -1.66 -12.44
CA ILE A 220 -3.45 -1.75 -13.58
C ILE A 220 -4.77 -2.40 -13.17
N ALA A 221 -4.73 -3.44 -12.34
CA ALA A 221 -5.91 -4.22 -11.94
C ALA A 221 -6.37 -3.91 -10.51
N SER A 222 -5.44 -3.80 -9.57
CA SER A 222 -5.71 -3.42 -8.17
C SER A 222 -4.53 -2.65 -7.62
N ASN A 223 -4.78 -1.42 -7.16
CA ASN A 223 -3.71 -0.52 -6.73
C ASN A 223 -3.42 -0.57 -5.22
N THR A 224 -4.23 -1.27 -4.44
CA THR A 224 -4.07 -1.40 -2.98
C THR A 224 -4.18 -2.87 -2.57
N PRO A 225 -3.16 -3.46 -1.93
CA PRO A 225 -3.13 -4.89 -1.61
C PRO A 225 -3.89 -5.27 -0.32
N LEU A 226 -4.95 -4.52 0.04
CA LEU A 226 -5.72 -4.79 1.26
C LEU A 226 -6.47 -6.11 1.19
N ASP A 227 -7.13 -6.43 0.06
CA ASP A 227 -7.88 -7.67 -0.11
C ASP A 227 -7.01 -8.90 0.14
N TYR A 228 -5.80 -8.90 -0.42
CA TYR A 228 -4.83 -9.97 -0.21
C TYR A 228 -4.45 -10.12 1.27
N VAL A 229 -4.22 -9.00 1.95
CA VAL A 229 -3.89 -9.01 3.37
C VAL A 229 -5.05 -9.58 4.20
N LEU A 230 -6.28 -9.22 3.86
CA LEU A 230 -7.48 -9.71 4.56
C LEU A 230 -7.72 -11.20 4.30
N ASP A 231 -7.50 -11.67 3.07
CA ASP A 231 -7.68 -13.07 2.68
C ASP A 231 -6.55 -13.95 3.29
N GLU A 232 -5.28 -13.52 3.21
CA GLU A 232 -4.11 -14.26 3.66
C GLU A 232 -3.76 -14.05 5.15
N GLY A 233 -4.33 -13.04 5.80
CA GLY A 233 -4.19 -12.80 7.24
C GLY A 233 -4.82 -13.90 8.09
N GLY A 234 -5.66 -14.69 7.49
CA GLY A 234 -6.22 -15.91 8.07
C GLY A 234 -7.02 -15.63 9.34
N ARG A 235 -6.56 -16.22 10.47
CA ARG A 235 -7.26 -16.20 11.76
C ARG A 235 -6.61 -15.26 12.79
N ASN A 236 -5.57 -14.51 12.37
CA ASN A 236 -4.90 -13.58 13.26
C ASN A 236 -5.68 -12.28 13.38
N ASP A 237 -5.68 -11.71 14.57
CA ASP A 237 -6.06 -10.30 14.72
C ASP A 237 -5.05 -9.44 13.95
N LEU A 238 -5.55 -8.48 13.16
CA LEU A 238 -4.72 -7.62 12.33
C LEU A 238 -4.84 -6.14 12.76
N LEU A 239 -3.71 -5.48 12.88
CA LEU A 239 -3.59 -4.02 12.96
C LEU A 239 -2.91 -3.53 11.69
N ILE A 240 -3.68 -2.93 10.80
CA ILE A 240 -3.25 -2.54 9.47
C ILE A 240 -3.11 -1.02 9.41
N PHE A 241 -1.91 -0.52 9.06
CA PHE A 241 -1.74 0.83 8.57
C PHE A 241 -1.79 0.79 7.04
N GLN A 242 -2.87 1.32 6.47
CA GLN A 242 -3.03 1.43 5.03
C GLN A 242 -2.68 2.84 4.59
N VAL A 243 -1.72 2.95 3.67
CA VAL A 243 -1.24 4.25 3.16
C VAL A 243 -1.61 4.39 1.69
N ASP A 244 -2.66 5.18 1.45
CA ASP A 244 -3.19 5.46 0.13
C ASP A 244 -2.64 6.78 -0.43
N LEU A 245 -2.34 6.78 -1.71
CA LEU A 245 -1.78 7.91 -2.45
C LEU A 245 -2.82 8.61 -3.33
N PHE A 246 -3.96 7.97 -3.56
CA PHE A 246 -5.08 8.51 -4.33
C PHE A 246 -6.35 8.49 -3.50
N SER A 247 -6.99 9.64 -3.35
CA SER A 247 -8.23 9.78 -2.59
C SER A 247 -9.46 9.44 -3.44
N ALA A 248 -10.31 8.53 -2.94
CA ALA A 248 -11.61 8.27 -3.54
C ALA A 248 -12.55 9.48 -3.46
N ARG A 249 -12.40 10.33 -2.43
CA ARG A 249 -13.17 11.56 -2.25
C ARG A 249 -12.44 12.74 -2.86
N GLY A 250 -13.17 13.67 -3.47
CA GLY A 250 -12.61 14.89 -4.03
C GLY A 250 -13.71 15.83 -4.51
N PRO A 251 -13.36 17.09 -4.86
CA PRO A 251 -14.30 18.08 -5.34
C PRO A 251 -14.84 17.73 -6.74
N LEU A 252 -15.91 18.39 -7.14
CA LEU A 252 -16.40 18.33 -8.52
C LEU A 252 -15.42 19.05 -9.44
N PRO A 253 -15.03 18.45 -10.59
CA PRO A 253 -14.16 19.08 -11.56
C PRO A 253 -14.80 20.33 -12.16
N VAL A 254 -14.01 21.39 -12.34
CA VAL A 254 -14.43 22.64 -12.98
C VAL A 254 -13.68 22.91 -14.28
N SER A 255 -12.72 22.06 -14.63
CA SER A 255 -11.93 22.12 -15.88
C SER A 255 -11.67 20.71 -16.43
N LEU A 256 -11.17 20.64 -17.69
CA LEU A 256 -10.74 19.36 -18.29
C LEU A 256 -9.56 18.74 -17.53
N LEU A 257 -8.66 19.57 -17.03
CA LEU A 257 -7.51 19.09 -16.23
C LEU A 257 -7.98 18.49 -14.90
N ASP A 258 -8.91 19.17 -14.21
CA ASP A 258 -9.50 18.64 -12.97
C ASP A 258 -10.28 17.35 -13.23
N ALA A 259 -10.96 17.24 -14.37
CA ALA A 259 -11.66 16.00 -14.75
C ALA A 259 -10.69 14.83 -14.96
N ALA A 260 -9.55 15.07 -15.62
CA ALA A 260 -8.52 14.06 -15.83
C ALA A 260 -7.86 13.65 -14.52
N GLU A 261 -7.56 14.61 -13.62
CA GLU A 261 -7.03 14.33 -12.29
C GLU A 261 -8.03 13.51 -11.46
N ARG A 262 -9.30 13.93 -11.45
CA ARG A 262 -10.35 13.25 -10.68
C ARG A 262 -10.60 11.83 -11.18
N GLU A 263 -10.61 11.62 -12.51
CA GLU A 263 -10.72 10.28 -13.10
C GLU A 263 -9.58 9.37 -12.63
N LYS A 264 -8.35 9.88 -12.64
CA LYS A 264 -7.15 9.18 -12.19
C LYS A 264 -7.22 8.85 -10.70
N ASP A 265 -7.62 9.81 -9.87
CA ASP A 265 -7.80 9.61 -8.43
C ASP A 265 -8.84 8.50 -8.14
N ILE A 266 -9.97 8.50 -8.83
CA ILE A 266 -11.01 7.46 -8.67
C ILE A 266 -10.49 6.10 -9.14
N ARG A 267 -9.80 6.05 -10.29
CA ARG A 267 -9.29 4.81 -10.88
C ARG A 267 -8.30 4.10 -9.96
N PHE A 268 -7.37 4.86 -9.38
CA PHE A 268 -6.29 4.33 -8.55
C PHE A 268 -6.60 4.33 -7.04
N SER A 269 -7.74 4.91 -6.62
CA SER A 269 -8.12 4.90 -5.20
C SER A 269 -8.39 3.49 -4.68
N SER A 270 -8.20 3.33 -3.38
CA SER A 270 -8.53 2.07 -2.71
C SER A 270 -10.05 1.82 -2.68
N ARG A 271 -10.42 0.55 -2.74
CA ARG A 271 -11.81 0.10 -2.58
C ARG A 271 -12.10 -0.30 -1.13
N THR A 272 -11.49 0.38 -0.18
CA THR A 272 -11.54 0.04 1.25
C THR A 272 -12.96 -0.11 1.78
N ARG A 273 -13.91 0.77 1.36
CA ARG A 273 -15.33 0.65 1.76
C ARG A 273 -15.94 -0.67 1.30
N MET A 274 -15.73 -1.05 0.02
CA MET A 274 -16.25 -2.31 -0.51
C MET A 274 -15.65 -3.52 0.22
N ASN A 275 -14.38 -3.45 0.56
CA ASN A 275 -13.69 -4.48 1.31
C ASN A 275 -14.22 -4.60 2.73
N THR A 276 -14.50 -3.47 3.38
CA THR A 276 -15.15 -3.43 4.72
C THR A 276 -16.54 -4.05 4.67
N ASP A 277 -17.36 -3.73 3.66
CA ASP A 277 -18.71 -4.28 3.51
C ASP A 277 -18.68 -5.80 3.23
N LYS A 278 -17.78 -6.27 2.37
CA LYS A 278 -17.56 -7.70 2.11
C LYS A 278 -17.13 -8.44 3.39
N ASN A 279 -16.19 -7.88 4.14
CA ASN A 279 -15.74 -8.47 5.41
C ASN A 279 -16.86 -8.50 6.46
N ARG A 280 -17.71 -7.48 6.53
CA ARG A 280 -18.89 -7.47 7.41
C ARG A 280 -19.86 -8.60 7.05
N GLN A 281 -20.10 -8.86 5.75
CA GLN A 281 -20.93 -9.98 5.30
C GLN A 281 -20.34 -11.34 5.71
N ILE A 282 -19.04 -11.54 5.49
CA ILE A 282 -18.32 -12.76 5.90
C ILE A 282 -18.41 -12.94 7.42
N HIS A 283 -18.24 -11.87 8.19
CA HIS A 283 -18.39 -11.92 9.64
C HIS A 283 -19.78 -12.35 10.08
N ASN A 284 -20.83 -11.75 9.50
CA ASN A 284 -22.21 -12.12 9.81
C ASN A 284 -22.49 -13.59 9.50
N ALA A 285 -21.94 -14.11 8.39
CA ALA A 285 -22.04 -15.51 8.04
C ALA A 285 -21.31 -16.41 9.06
N ARG A 286 -20.07 -16.05 9.44
CA ARG A 286 -19.31 -16.77 10.48
C ARG A 286 -20.03 -16.76 11.83
N LYS A 287 -20.62 -15.65 12.24
CA LYS A 287 -21.44 -15.54 13.45
C LYS A 287 -22.65 -16.47 13.40
N ALA A 288 -23.40 -16.45 12.29
CA ALA A 288 -24.54 -17.35 12.11
C ALA A 288 -24.15 -18.83 12.19
N VAL A 289 -22.99 -19.21 11.63
CA VAL A 289 -22.45 -20.57 11.74
C VAL A 289 -22.14 -20.94 13.20
N ARG A 290 -21.50 -20.05 13.98
CA ARG A 290 -21.22 -20.28 15.42
C ARG A 290 -22.52 -20.44 16.22
N ASP A 291 -23.49 -19.56 15.98
CA ASP A 291 -24.79 -19.61 16.65
C ASP A 291 -25.52 -20.91 16.33
N LEU A 292 -25.42 -21.42 15.11
CA LEU A 292 -25.98 -22.71 14.71
C LEU A 292 -25.26 -23.88 15.38
N ILE A 293 -23.90 -23.88 15.38
CA ILE A 293 -23.11 -24.92 16.05
C ILE A 293 -23.46 -25.00 17.54
N GLY A 294 -23.66 -23.84 18.19
CA GLY A 294 -24.07 -23.78 19.60
C GLY A 294 -25.43 -24.42 19.90
N LYS A 295 -26.30 -24.56 18.89
CA LYS A 295 -27.64 -25.17 18.99
C LYS A 295 -27.66 -26.68 18.60
N LEU A 296 -26.54 -27.21 18.11
CA LEU A 296 -26.47 -28.62 17.70
C LEU A 296 -26.59 -29.57 18.92
N PRO A 297 -27.24 -30.69 18.76
CA PRO A 297 -27.21 -31.79 19.74
C PRO A 297 -25.77 -32.26 19.98
N ASP A 298 -25.51 -32.81 21.18
CA ASP A 298 -24.15 -33.19 21.59
C ASP A 298 -23.52 -34.29 20.75
N ASP A 299 -24.33 -35.19 20.19
CA ASP A 299 -23.92 -36.28 19.29
C ASP A 299 -23.35 -35.73 17.95
N LEU A 300 -23.80 -34.57 17.49
CA LEU A 300 -23.32 -33.93 16.26
C LEU A 300 -22.14 -32.98 16.49
N LYS A 301 -21.87 -32.56 17.71
CA LYS A 301 -20.80 -31.58 18.02
C LYS A 301 -19.41 -32.10 17.69
N ASN A 302 -19.20 -33.40 17.64
CA ASN A 302 -17.93 -34.07 17.34
C ASN A 302 -17.83 -34.54 15.88
N ASP A 303 -18.80 -34.20 15.02
CA ASP A 303 -18.73 -34.51 13.60
C ASP A 303 -17.57 -33.75 12.94
N PRO A 304 -16.76 -34.41 12.09
CA PRO A 304 -15.66 -33.73 11.39
C PRO A 304 -16.07 -32.48 10.60
N SER A 305 -17.29 -32.48 10.03
CA SER A 305 -17.84 -31.33 9.32
C SER A 305 -18.13 -30.16 10.26
N VAL A 306 -18.60 -30.44 11.47
CA VAL A 306 -18.85 -29.43 12.50
C VAL A 306 -17.53 -28.85 13.02
N GLU A 307 -16.48 -29.66 13.18
CA GLU A 307 -15.17 -29.20 13.54
C GLU A 307 -14.56 -28.29 12.47
N PHE A 308 -14.70 -28.68 11.19
CA PHE A 308 -14.30 -27.81 10.06
C PHE A 308 -15.04 -26.47 10.09
N LEU A 309 -16.36 -26.47 10.29
CA LEU A 309 -17.17 -25.26 10.38
C LEU A 309 -16.79 -24.40 11.59
N ARG A 310 -16.49 -25.00 12.74
CA ARG A 310 -16.04 -24.31 13.95
C ARG A 310 -14.71 -23.58 13.69
N GLU A 311 -13.79 -24.26 13.03
CA GLU A 311 -12.52 -23.68 12.65
C GLU A 311 -12.70 -22.55 11.60
N ALA A 312 -13.55 -22.74 10.59
CA ALA A 312 -13.85 -21.73 9.57
C ALA A 312 -14.57 -20.50 10.13
N ALA A 313 -15.34 -20.69 11.21
CA ALA A 313 -16.12 -19.65 11.87
C ALA A 313 -15.37 -18.91 13.01
N LYS A 314 -14.08 -19.22 13.25
CA LYS A 314 -13.28 -18.47 14.25
C LYS A 314 -13.27 -16.98 13.96
N GLU A 315 -13.40 -16.20 15.02
CA GLU A 315 -13.31 -14.74 14.94
C GLU A 315 -11.85 -14.29 14.93
N ASN A 316 -11.58 -13.33 14.05
CA ASN A 316 -10.44 -12.46 14.13
C ASN A 316 -10.92 -11.01 14.04
N THR A 317 -10.16 -10.09 14.62
CA THR A 317 -10.45 -8.66 14.54
C THR A 317 -9.48 -7.99 13.58
N VAL A 318 -10.00 -7.07 12.79
CA VAL A 318 -9.20 -6.27 11.85
C VAL A 318 -9.41 -4.79 12.16
N THR A 319 -8.34 -4.13 12.55
CA THR A 319 -8.31 -2.67 12.70
C THR A 319 -7.51 -2.08 11.56
N VAL A 320 -8.12 -1.21 10.76
CA VAL A 320 -7.45 -0.48 9.68
C VAL A 320 -7.33 0.99 10.07
N VAL A 321 -6.12 1.48 10.21
CA VAL A 321 -5.82 2.91 10.29
C VAL A 321 -5.47 3.39 8.88
N HIS A 322 -6.34 4.22 8.32
CA HIS A 322 -6.28 4.63 6.94
C HIS A 322 -5.63 6.01 6.83
N LEU A 323 -4.45 6.07 6.26
CA LEU A 323 -3.71 7.28 5.94
C LEU A 323 -3.89 7.58 4.46
N ILE A 324 -4.57 8.68 4.13
CA ILE A 324 -4.89 9.02 2.74
C ILE A 324 -4.19 10.33 2.39
N TYR A 325 -3.33 10.29 1.37
CA TYR A 325 -2.79 11.52 0.81
C TYR A 325 -3.90 12.35 0.17
N ARG A 326 -3.99 13.61 0.56
CA ARG A 326 -4.95 14.58 0.00
C ARG A 326 -4.20 15.58 -0.83
N SER A 327 -4.47 15.58 -2.15
CA SER A 327 -3.86 16.50 -3.09
C SER A 327 -4.07 17.95 -2.68
N LYS A 328 -3.07 18.78 -2.97
CA LYS A 328 -3.13 20.23 -2.76
C LYS A 328 -3.67 20.91 -4.02
N ASN A 329 -4.21 22.12 -3.88
CA ASN A 329 -4.83 22.88 -4.97
C ASN A 329 -3.92 23.15 -6.16
N TYR A 330 -2.60 23.10 -5.99
CA TYR A 330 -1.61 23.32 -7.05
C TYR A 330 -1.08 22.03 -7.69
N GLU A 331 -1.53 20.87 -7.23
CA GLU A 331 -1.20 19.60 -7.85
C GLU A 331 -2.16 19.32 -9.01
N SER A 332 -1.66 18.62 -10.02
CA SER A 332 -2.42 18.29 -11.24
C SER A 332 -2.40 16.79 -11.49
N SER A 333 -2.96 16.36 -12.60
CA SER A 333 -2.93 14.96 -13.05
C SER A 333 -1.52 14.36 -13.20
N SER A 334 -0.46 15.20 -13.18
CA SER A 334 0.94 14.80 -13.25
C SER A 334 1.63 14.61 -11.88
N LYS A 335 0.92 14.76 -10.78
CA LYS A 335 1.48 14.68 -9.41
C LYS A 335 2.27 13.40 -9.10
N ASP A 336 1.90 12.28 -9.67
CA ASP A 336 2.60 11.00 -9.54
C ASP A 336 3.84 10.85 -10.43
N TYR A 337 4.09 11.82 -11.31
CA TYR A 337 5.30 11.94 -12.12
C TYR A 337 6.21 13.10 -11.69
N ASP A 338 5.80 13.90 -10.71
CA ASP A 338 6.62 15.01 -10.19
C ASP A 338 7.65 14.50 -9.17
N PHE A 339 8.75 13.95 -9.68
CA PHE A 339 9.91 13.57 -8.86
C PHE A 339 10.81 14.79 -8.53
N SER A 340 10.26 16.00 -8.38
CA SER A 340 11.04 17.14 -7.89
C SER A 340 11.41 16.95 -6.42
N HIS A 341 12.57 17.49 -6.02
CA HIS A 341 13.00 17.44 -4.63
C HIS A 341 12.02 18.16 -3.69
N VAL A 342 11.45 19.27 -4.15
CA VAL A 342 10.45 20.04 -3.37
C VAL A 342 9.18 19.21 -3.15
N GLY A 343 8.64 18.59 -4.22
CA GLY A 343 7.49 17.69 -4.14
C GLY A 343 7.75 16.52 -3.18
N MET A 344 8.92 15.89 -3.30
CA MET A 344 9.33 14.80 -2.43
C MET A 344 9.32 15.21 -0.95
N VAL A 345 9.93 16.34 -0.60
CA VAL A 345 10.00 16.84 0.79
C VAL A 345 8.61 17.19 1.33
N GLU A 346 7.75 17.79 0.50
CA GLU A 346 6.38 18.13 0.88
C GLU A 346 5.52 16.88 1.15
N HIS A 347 5.58 15.88 0.28
CA HIS A 347 4.86 14.62 0.45
C HIS A 347 5.38 13.86 1.67
N TRP A 348 6.70 13.77 1.84
CA TRP A 348 7.31 13.15 3.03
C TRP A 348 6.82 13.79 4.32
N GLY A 349 6.87 15.13 4.37
CA GLY A 349 6.38 15.90 5.52
C GLY A 349 4.87 15.72 5.76
N ALA A 350 4.06 15.58 4.72
CA ALA A 350 2.62 15.32 4.83
C ALA A 350 2.37 13.95 5.46
N GLY A 351 3.03 12.90 4.98
CA GLY A 351 2.90 11.55 5.54
C GLY A 351 3.26 11.48 7.02
N ALA A 352 4.36 12.13 7.39
CA ALA A 352 4.76 12.21 8.80
C ALA A 352 3.72 12.95 9.66
N ARG A 353 3.18 14.07 9.19
CA ARG A 353 2.14 14.83 9.92
C ARG A 353 0.86 14.02 10.12
N ASP A 354 0.41 13.33 9.08
CA ASP A 354 -0.84 12.55 9.12
C ASP A 354 -0.75 11.40 10.12
N VAL A 355 0.40 10.74 10.22
CA VAL A 355 0.66 9.75 11.28
C VAL A 355 0.63 10.41 12.66
N HIS A 356 1.33 11.54 12.86
CA HIS A 356 1.31 12.22 14.15
C HIS A 356 -0.10 12.64 14.57
N LEU A 357 -0.94 13.07 13.64
CA LEU A 357 -2.34 13.40 13.92
C LEU A 357 -3.13 12.15 14.30
N SER A 358 -3.00 11.05 13.54
CA SER A 358 -3.69 9.79 13.82
C SER A 358 -3.30 9.20 15.17
N MET A 359 -2.04 9.35 15.59
CA MET A 359 -1.54 8.83 16.87
C MET A 359 -2.05 9.60 18.11
N ARG A 360 -2.67 10.77 17.93
CA ARG A 360 -3.36 11.48 19.02
C ARG A 360 -4.67 10.81 19.43
N HIS A 361 -5.26 10.06 18.52
CA HIS A 361 -6.47 9.29 18.76
C HIS A 361 -6.06 7.90 19.24
N LYS A 362 -6.64 7.44 20.35
CA LYS A 362 -6.31 6.13 20.95
C LYS A 362 -7.35 5.06 20.63
N GLU A 363 -8.42 5.43 19.95
CA GLU A 363 -9.57 4.57 19.65
C GLU A 363 -9.18 3.33 18.83
N TRP A 364 -8.21 3.46 17.94
CA TRP A 364 -7.71 2.38 17.11
C TRP A 364 -6.84 1.36 17.88
N LEU A 365 -6.39 1.70 19.12
CA LEU A 365 -5.69 0.77 20.01
C LEU A 365 -6.66 -0.15 20.75
N GLU A 366 -7.93 0.24 20.83
CA GLU A 366 -8.93 -0.55 21.49
C GLU A 366 -9.45 -1.65 20.56
N ARG A 367 -9.66 -2.82 21.13
CA ARG A 367 -10.27 -3.91 20.34
C ARG A 367 -11.68 -3.46 19.92
N PRO A 368 -12.09 -3.70 18.65
CA PRO A 368 -13.45 -3.45 18.21
C PRO A 368 -14.48 -4.02 19.21
N GLN A 369 -15.55 -3.28 19.49
CA GLN A 369 -16.57 -3.71 20.44
C GLN A 369 -17.16 -5.07 20.00
N SER A 370 -17.68 -5.83 20.98
CA SER A 370 -18.21 -7.17 20.71
C SER A 370 -19.28 -7.12 19.62
N GLY A 371 -19.01 -7.76 18.48
CA GLY A 371 -19.89 -7.80 17.31
C GLY A 371 -19.33 -7.10 16.05
N GLU A 372 -18.30 -6.28 16.16
CA GLU A 372 -17.56 -5.72 15.02
C GLU A 372 -16.23 -6.44 14.84
N THR A 373 -15.98 -6.99 13.67
CA THR A 373 -14.72 -7.69 13.35
C THR A 373 -13.79 -6.88 12.48
N MET A 374 -14.29 -5.84 11.81
CA MET A 374 -13.47 -4.91 11.04
C MET A 374 -13.90 -3.47 11.29
N VAL A 375 -12.96 -2.67 11.74
CA VAL A 375 -13.14 -1.22 11.94
C VAL A 375 -12.08 -0.48 11.14
N THR A 376 -12.51 0.60 10.46
CA THR A 376 -11.62 1.46 9.67
C THR A 376 -11.68 2.88 10.22
N TYR A 377 -10.52 3.45 10.55
CA TYR A 377 -10.35 4.79 11.06
C TYR A 377 -9.67 5.69 10.02
N ASP A 378 -10.37 6.71 9.52
CA ASP A 378 -9.80 7.85 8.76
C ASP A 378 -9.72 9.07 9.69
N LEU A 379 -8.74 9.07 10.58
CA LEU A 379 -8.63 10.03 11.68
C LEU A 379 -8.21 11.45 11.25
N VAL A 380 -7.64 11.59 10.05
CA VAL A 380 -7.24 12.90 9.50
C VAL A 380 -8.40 13.57 8.78
N GLY A 381 -9.33 12.79 8.17
CA GLY A 381 -10.52 13.29 7.48
C GLY A 381 -11.54 13.93 8.43
N ASP A 382 -11.78 13.31 9.56
CA ASP A 382 -12.77 13.78 10.54
C ASP A 382 -12.36 15.08 11.25
N SER A 383 -11.05 15.35 11.38
CA SER A 383 -10.54 16.58 11.99
C SER A 383 -10.71 17.83 11.12
N THR A 384 -10.89 17.69 9.81
CA THR A 384 -11.14 18.80 8.89
C THR A 384 -12.62 19.15 8.76
N GLU A 385 -13.53 18.21 9.00
CA GLU A 385 -14.98 18.47 9.02
C GLU A 385 -15.45 19.22 10.29
N THR A 386 -14.73 19.10 11.39
CA THR A 386 -15.06 19.79 12.66
C THR A 386 -14.74 21.29 12.68
N LEU A 387 -13.97 21.81 11.71
CA LEU A 387 -13.65 23.24 11.60
C LEU A 387 -14.58 24.02 10.66
N GLY A 388 -15.51 23.38 10.00
CA GLY A 388 -16.45 24.00 9.08
C GLY A 388 -17.86 23.40 9.17
N GLY A 389 -18.67 23.87 10.12
CA GLY A 389 -20.14 23.81 9.99
C GLY A 389 -20.83 22.71 10.80
N LYS A 390 -21.36 23.11 11.96
CA LYS A 390 -22.61 22.56 12.47
C LYS A 390 -23.67 22.63 11.38
N GLN A 391 -24.12 21.52 10.86
CA GLN A 391 -25.37 21.39 10.16
C GLN A 391 -26.12 20.14 10.63
N GLU A 392 -27.10 20.40 11.49
CA GLU A 392 -28.42 19.82 11.72
C GLU A 392 -28.74 18.47 11.05
N ARG A 393 -28.86 17.48 11.92
CA ARG A 393 -29.70 16.29 11.66
C ARG A 393 -31.18 16.73 11.58
N LYS A 394 -31.80 16.50 10.47
CA LYS A 394 -33.24 16.24 10.36
C LYS A 394 -33.44 14.91 9.64
#